data_c4c0eb251e3486f3d3a7c73d0156f892
#
_entry.id   c4c0eb251e3486f3d3a7c73d0156f892
#
_cell.length_a   1.000
_cell.length_b   1.000
_cell.length_c   1.000
_cell.angle_alpha   90.00
_cell.angle_beta   90.00
_cell.angle_gamma   90.00
#
_symmetry.space_group_name_H-M   'P 1'
#
loop_
_entity.id
_entity.type
_entity.pdbx_description
1 polymer ?
#
loop_
_entity_poly.entity_id
_entity_poly.type
_entity_poly.pdbx_seq_one_letter_code
_entity_poly.pdbx_strand_id
1 'polypeptide(L)'
;MTKEPAILALADGTIFEGRSIGASGQTNGEIVFNTSMTGYQEILTDPSYAKQIVTLTYPHIGNTGTNDDDLESDNIWCSGLVIRSLSPIESNWRKTNNLSEYLKQNNIIGISDIDTRKLTRIIRTKGAQSASIFAGNEIDEKSAILNANQFGGLSGMDLAKVVTTPKNYLWDQGTWRGYKKNSSFKVAVLDFGIKKNILRILSDRGYELTVFPAKTTFEEIMEIKPDGVFLSNGPGAVSYTHLTLPTILRV
;
A
#
# COMPACT_ATOMS: atom_id res chain seq x y z
N MET A 1 21.13 19.99 -0.17
CA MET A 1 19.81 20.51 0.25
C MET A 1 19.56 20.09 1.68
N THR A 2 19.32 21.02 2.58
CA THR A 2 18.91 20.74 3.97
C THR A 2 17.54 20.07 3.92
N LYS A 3 17.44 18.83 4.38
CA LYS A 3 16.14 18.13 4.46
C LYS A 3 15.28 18.85 5.52
N GLU A 4 14.04 19.16 5.17
CA GLU A 4 13.08 19.76 6.10
C GLU A 4 12.81 18.84 7.32
N PRO A 5 12.53 19.41 8.49
CA PRO A 5 12.16 18.60 9.65
C PRO A 5 10.82 17.87 9.42
N ALA A 6 10.65 16.77 10.12
CA ALA A 6 9.39 16.04 10.17
C ALA A 6 9.24 15.32 11.50
N ILE A 7 8.00 15.12 11.94
CA ILE A 7 7.68 14.28 13.10
C ILE A 7 6.64 13.21 12.75
N LEU A 8 6.75 12.07 13.42
CA LEU A 8 5.73 11.04 13.48
C LEU A 8 5.18 11.01 14.90
N ALA A 9 3.89 11.25 15.06
CA ALA A 9 3.18 11.16 16.33
C ALA A 9 2.24 9.96 16.33
N LEU A 10 2.24 9.18 17.41
CA LEU A 10 1.31 8.07 17.63
C LEU A 10 0.17 8.54 18.56
N ALA A 11 -0.98 7.88 18.48
CA ALA A 11 -2.14 8.19 19.31
C ALA A 11 -1.87 8.04 20.82
N ASP A 12 -0.87 7.21 21.20
CA ASP A 12 -0.47 7.05 22.60
C ASP A 12 0.43 8.19 23.13
N GLY A 13 0.67 9.23 22.32
CA GLY A 13 1.52 10.37 22.63
C GLY A 13 3.01 10.19 22.35
N THR A 14 3.42 9.02 21.83
CA THR A 14 4.82 8.80 21.44
C THR A 14 5.16 9.61 20.19
N ILE A 15 6.27 10.37 20.24
CA ILE A 15 6.77 11.16 19.13
C ILE A 15 8.13 10.63 18.67
N PHE A 16 8.34 10.66 17.38
CA PHE A 16 9.62 10.41 16.72
C PHE A 16 9.96 11.62 15.84
N GLU A 17 11.12 12.20 16.08
CA GLU A 17 11.67 13.25 15.24
C GLU A 17 12.49 12.67 14.09
N GLY A 18 12.39 13.27 12.92
CA GLY A 18 13.09 12.83 11.72
C GLY A 18 13.16 13.92 10.66
N ARG A 19 13.31 13.51 9.40
CA ARG A 19 13.43 14.40 8.27
C ARG A 19 12.46 14.05 7.16
N SER A 20 11.89 15.05 6.53
CA SER A 20 11.02 14.87 5.36
C SER A 20 11.79 14.29 4.18
N ILE A 21 11.16 13.30 3.52
CA ILE A 21 11.65 12.70 2.26
C ILE A 21 10.61 12.74 1.15
N GLY A 22 9.41 13.25 1.42
CA GLY A 22 8.30 13.32 0.49
C GLY A 22 7.75 14.74 0.35
N ALA A 23 6.44 14.86 0.14
CA ALA A 23 5.73 16.13 0.14
C ALA A 23 5.73 16.78 1.53
N SER A 24 5.64 18.11 1.59
CA SER A 24 5.42 18.86 2.82
C SER A 24 3.93 18.87 3.17
N GLY A 25 3.59 18.97 4.46
CA GLY A 25 2.22 18.99 4.97
C GLY A 25 1.98 17.97 6.05
N GLN A 26 0.74 17.48 6.16
CA GLN A 26 0.33 16.53 7.19
C GLN A 26 -0.49 15.39 6.61
N THR A 27 -0.37 14.21 7.22
CA THR A 27 -1.20 13.04 6.92
C THR A 27 -1.48 12.25 8.18
N ASN A 28 -2.54 11.43 8.15
CA ASN A 28 -2.84 10.46 9.21
C ASN A 28 -3.22 9.11 8.63
N GLY A 29 -3.19 8.09 9.47
CA GLY A 29 -3.51 6.72 9.09
C GLY A 29 -3.21 5.74 10.22
N GLU A 30 -3.54 4.48 10.00
CA GLU A 30 -3.14 3.39 10.88
C GLU A 30 -1.66 3.04 10.62
N ILE A 31 -0.81 3.12 11.66
CA ILE A 31 0.59 2.77 11.52
C ILE A 31 0.79 1.26 11.54
N VAL A 32 1.44 0.76 10.48
CA VAL A 32 1.78 -0.64 10.31
C VAL A 32 3.25 -0.80 9.94
N PHE A 33 3.79 -2.00 9.99
CA PHE A 33 5.15 -2.26 9.51
C PHE A 33 5.21 -3.41 8.52
N ASN A 34 6.18 -3.32 7.61
CA ASN A 34 6.51 -4.34 6.64
C ASN A 34 8.00 -4.68 6.75
N THR A 35 8.32 -5.98 6.75
CA THR A 35 9.68 -6.49 6.95
C THR A 35 10.42 -6.83 5.65
N SER A 36 9.82 -6.58 4.50
CA SER A 36 10.44 -6.80 3.19
C SER A 36 11.70 -5.96 3.03
N MET A 37 12.73 -6.55 2.45
CA MET A 37 14.01 -5.88 2.17
C MET A 37 13.97 -5.06 0.88
N THR A 38 13.07 -5.39 -0.03
CA THR A 38 12.87 -4.78 -1.36
C THR A 38 11.38 -4.63 -1.62
N GLY A 39 11.01 -4.00 -2.74
CA GLY A 39 9.60 -3.91 -3.15
C GLY A 39 8.85 -2.77 -2.47
N TYR A 40 9.55 -1.70 -2.10
CA TYR A 40 8.90 -0.56 -1.44
C TYR A 40 7.93 0.18 -2.37
N GLN A 41 8.16 0.20 -3.69
CA GLN A 41 7.26 0.81 -4.67
C GLN A 41 5.97 0.00 -4.80
N GLU A 42 6.09 -1.33 -4.86
CA GLU A 42 4.97 -2.27 -4.85
C GLU A 42 4.15 -2.11 -3.56
N ILE A 43 4.80 -1.95 -2.40
CA ILE A 43 4.11 -1.72 -1.12
C ILE A 43 3.35 -0.39 -1.15
N LEU A 44 3.95 0.69 -1.66
CA LEU A 44 3.30 2.01 -1.74
C LEU A 44 2.04 1.99 -2.62
N THR A 45 2.09 1.22 -3.72
CA THR A 45 1.00 1.14 -4.71
C THR A 45 0.02 -0.01 -4.47
N ASP A 46 0.25 -0.85 -3.44
CA ASP A 46 -0.66 -1.92 -3.05
C ASP A 46 -1.93 -1.36 -2.38
N PRO A 47 -3.12 -1.58 -2.97
CA PRO A 47 -4.37 -1.11 -2.38
C PRO A 47 -4.64 -1.63 -0.96
N SER A 48 -4.02 -2.74 -0.57
CA SER A 48 -4.13 -3.29 0.80
C SER A 48 -3.65 -2.32 1.88
N TYR A 49 -2.80 -1.34 1.54
CA TYR A 49 -2.31 -0.32 2.46
C TYR A 49 -3.13 0.99 2.44
N ALA A 50 -4.33 0.97 1.87
CA ALA A 50 -5.20 2.16 1.88
C ALA A 50 -5.44 2.68 3.29
N LYS A 51 -5.22 3.99 3.50
CA LYS A 51 -5.32 4.66 4.81
C LYS A 51 -4.31 4.19 5.87
N GLN A 52 -3.24 3.51 5.47
CA GLN A 52 -2.16 3.11 6.38
C GLN A 52 -0.90 3.95 6.18
N ILE A 53 -0.19 4.23 7.28
CA ILE A 53 1.17 4.75 7.29
C ILE A 53 2.10 3.54 7.40
N VAL A 54 2.91 3.30 6.37
CA VAL A 54 3.73 2.08 6.30
C VAL A 54 5.14 2.35 6.80
N THR A 55 5.56 1.60 7.81
CA THR A 55 6.94 1.58 8.28
C THR A 55 7.71 0.45 7.63
N LEU A 56 8.78 0.75 6.90
CA LEU A 56 9.68 -0.25 6.37
C LEU A 56 10.82 -0.51 7.37
N THR A 57 10.97 -1.76 7.77
CA THR A 57 11.96 -2.12 8.81
C THR A 57 13.37 -2.29 8.28
N TYR A 58 13.54 -2.48 6.96
CA TYR A 58 14.86 -2.56 6.34
C TYR A 58 15.59 -1.23 6.46
N PRO A 59 16.89 -1.23 6.82
CA PRO A 59 17.61 0.01 7.17
C PRO A 59 17.76 1.00 6.03
N HIS A 60 17.99 0.54 4.81
CA HIS A 60 18.28 1.38 3.64
C HIS A 60 17.20 1.22 2.59
N ILE A 61 16.35 2.24 2.45
CA ILE A 61 15.24 2.26 1.49
C ILE A 61 15.54 3.29 0.39
N GLY A 62 15.06 3.04 -0.83
CA GLY A 62 15.25 3.91 -1.99
C GLY A 62 16.46 3.55 -2.86
N ASN A 63 17.21 2.51 -2.50
CA ASN A 63 18.44 2.09 -3.19
C ASN A 63 18.25 1.58 -4.62
N THR A 64 17.06 1.19 -5.02
CA THR A 64 16.74 0.75 -6.39
C THR A 64 16.04 1.82 -7.23
N GLY A 65 15.68 2.97 -6.63
CA GLY A 65 14.84 3.97 -7.28
C GLY A 65 13.40 3.49 -7.50
N THR A 66 12.69 4.14 -8.40
CA THR A 66 11.33 3.78 -8.82
C THR A 66 11.24 3.70 -10.35
N ASN A 67 10.25 2.96 -10.86
CA ASN A 67 10.02 2.78 -12.30
C ASN A 67 8.54 2.49 -12.58
N ASP A 68 8.13 2.46 -13.84
CA ASP A 68 6.73 2.30 -14.23
C ASP A 68 6.25 0.84 -14.25
N ASP A 69 7.16 -0.14 -14.17
CA ASP A 69 6.82 -1.56 -14.23
C ASP A 69 6.44 -2.15 -12.87
N ASP A 70 7.08 -1.66 -11.79
CA ASP A 70 6.97 -2.20 -10.44
C ASP A 70 5.80 -1.58 -9.65
N LEU A 71 4.65 -1.42 -10.34
CA LEU A 71 3.41 -0.90 -9.76
C LEU A 71 2.40 -2.02 -9.53
N GLU A 72 1.77 -2.03 -8.36
CA GLU A 72 0.67 -2.94 -8.04
C GLU A 72 -0.70 -2.34 -8.33
N SER A 73 -0.78 -1.02 -8.52
CA SER A 73 -1.95 -0.30 -9.02
C SER A 73 -1.53 1.05 -9.62
N ASP A 74 -2.47 1.80 -10.19
CA ASP A 74 -2.20 3.11 -10.82
C ASP A 74 -2.04 4.25 -9.81
N ASN A 75 -2.37 4.02 -8.53
CA ASN A 75 -2.32 5.01 -7.47
C ASN A 75 -1.40 4.56 -6.32
N ILE A 76 -0.86 5.51 -5.56
CA ILE A 76 -0.32 5.24 -4.24
C ILE A 76 -1.47 5.27 -3.24
N TRP A 77 -1.63 4.20 -2.47
CA TRP A 77 -2.73 4.03 -1.54
C TRP A 77 -2.35 4.26 -0.08
N CYS A 78 -1.07 4.07 0.27
CA CYS A 78 -0.62 4.36 1.62
C CYS A 78 -0.74 5.85 1.93
N SER A 79 -1.11 6.18 3.17
CA SER A 79 -1.20 7.56 3.65
C SER A 79 0.16 8.21 3.85
N GLY A 80 1.19 7.42 4.13
CA GLY A 80 2.55 7.93 4.35
C GLY A 80 3.58 6.82 4.50
N LEU A 81 4.85 7.21 4.43
CA LEU A 81 6.00 6.31 4.50
C LEU A 81 6.92 6.67 5.65
N VAL A 82 7.30 5.67 6.46
CA VAL A 82 8.30 5.79 7.53
C VAL A 82 9.46 4.87 7.26
N ILE A 83 10.67 5.41 7.22
CA ILE A 83 11.90 4.64 7.00
C ILE A 83 13.00 5.06 7.99
N ARG A 84 13.98 4.16 8.18
CA ARG A 84 15.15 4.48 8.97
C ARG A 84 16.10 5.41 8.22
N SER A 85 16.43 5.07 6.97
CA SER A 85 17.45 5.79 6.21
C SER A 85 17.11 5.76 4.72
N LEU A 86 17.10 6.94 4.09
CA LEU A 86 16.99 7.06 2.64
C LEU A 86 18.36 6.83 2.00
N SER A 87 18.43 5.93 1.03
CA SER A 87 19.66 5.67 0.29
C SER A 87 20.14 6.95 -0.42
N PRO A 88 21.42 7.33 -0.27
CA PRO A 88 21.97 8.49 -0.96
C PRO A 88 22.19 8.26 -2.46
N ILE A 89 22.24 7.00 -2.90
CA ILE A 89 22.50 6.59 -4.28
C ILE A 89 21.52 5.48 -4.66
N GLU A 90 20.93 5.59 -5.82
CA GLU A 90 20.13 4.55 -6.44
C GLU A 90 20.95 3.82 -7.51
N SER A 91 20.91 2.49 -7.47
CA SER A 91 21.67 1.63 -8.40
C SER A 91 20.76 0.54 -8.97
N ASN A 92 19.98 0.92 -9.99
CA ASN A 92 19.18 -0.02 -10.77
C ASN A 92 19.05 0.52 -12.21
N TRP A 93 19.30 -0.34 -13.20
CA TRP A 93 19.20 0.01 -14.62
C TRP A 93 17.78 0.35 -15.08
N ARG A 94 16.74 -0.11 -14.35
CA ARG A 94 15.32 0.21 -14.62
C ARG A 94 14.84 1.49 -13.95
N LYS A 95 15.68 2.13 -13.14
CA LYS A 95 15.32 3.35 -12.42
C LYS A 95 14.94 4.47 -13.38
N THR A 96 13.81 5.11 -13.14
CA THR A 96 13.36 6.36 -13.77
C THR A 96 13.49 7.54 -12.82
N ASN A 97 13.10 7.38 -11.54
CA ASN A 97 13.14 8.41 -10.52
C ASN A 97 13.78 7.90 -9.23
N ASN A 98 14.19 8.80 -8.33
CA ASN A 98 14.47 8.44 -6.94
C ASN A 98 13.20 8.42 -6.10
N LEU A 99 13.25 7.74 -4.95
CA LEU A 99 12.09 7.58 -4.08
C LEU A 99 11.54 8.92 -3.56
N SER A 100 12.42 9.89 -3.23
CA SER A 100 11.98 11.18 -2.71
C SER A 100 11.21 11.99 -3.77
N GLU A 101 11.69 12.02 -5.01
CA GLU A 101 10.97 12.64 -6.12
C GLU A 101 9.65 11.96 -6.41
N TYR A 102 9.64 10.63 -6.41
CA TYR A 102 8.41 9.84 -6.60
C TYR A 102 7.35 10.16 -5.53
N LEU A 103 7.73 10.22 -4.26
CA LEU A 103 6.82 10.61 -3.18
C LEU A 103 6.28 12.03 -3.37
N LYS A 104 7.15 12.99 -3.72
CA LYS A 104 6.76 14.39 -3.94
C LYS A 104 5.81 14.56 -5.11
N GLN A 105 6.09 13.90 -6.24
CA GLN A 105 5.25 13.94 -7.44
C GLN A 105 3.85 13.40 -7.18
N ASN A 106 3.73 12.44 -6.27
CA ASN A 106 2.46 11.82 -5.88
C ASN A 106 1.83 12.41 -4.61
N ASN A 107 2.37 13.53 -4.10
CA ASN A 107 1.88 14.18 -2.86
C ASN A 107 1.89 13.27 -1.62
N ILE A 108 2.80 12.32 -1.53
CA ILE A 108 2.94 11.43 -0.39
C ILE A 108 3.93 12.00 0.62
N ILE A 109 3.51 12.05 1.87
CA ILE A 109 4.37 12.49 2.98
C ILE A 109 5.21 11.31 3.44
N GLY A 110 6.51 11.54 3.56
CA GLY A 110 7.45 10.52 4.02
C GLY A 110 8.43 11.09 5.04
N ILE A 111 8.82 10.25 6.00
CA ILE A 111 9.77 10.60 7.06
C ILE A 111 10.90 9.57 7.14
N SER A 112 12.13 10.04 7.25
CA SER A 112 13.35 9.27 7.48
C SER A 112 14.03 9.65 8.79
N ASP A 113 15.11 8.94 9.10
CA ASP A 113 15.95 9.10 10.30
C ASP A 113 15.21 8.73 11.59
N ILE A 114 14.22 7.83 11.46
CA ILE A 114 13.40 7.28 12.55
C ILE A 114 14.04 6.01 13.12
N ASP A 115 13.97 5.83 14.43
CA ASP A 115 14.22 4.52 15.06
C ASP A 115 13.06 3.55 14.75
N THR A 116 13.09 2.98 13.55
CA THR A 116 12.09 2.02 13.08
C THR A 116 12.05 0.75 13.93
N ARG A 117 13.16 0.38 14.60
CA ARG A 117 13.20 -0.77 15.51
C ARG A 117 12.37 -0.50 16.78
N LYS A 118 12.52 0.69 17.39
CA LYS A 118 11.69 1.11 18.52
C LYS A 118 10.22 1.19 18.12
N LEU A 119 9.91 1.79 16.97
CA LEU A 119 8.55 1.91 16.44
C LEU A 119 7.93 0.53 16.20
N THR A 120 8.62 -0.38 15.53
CA THR A 120 8.14 -1.75 15.27
C THR A 120 7.86 -2.51 16.57
N ARG A 121 8.69 -2.34 17.60
CA ARG A 121 8.44 -2.95 18.92
C ARG A 121 7.17 -2.41 19.57
N ILE A 122 6.91 -1.10 19.46
CA ILE A 122 5.67 -0.49 19.96
C ILE A 122 4.47 -1.10 19.26
N ILE A 123 4.46 -1.10 17.91
CA ILE A 123 3.36 -1.65 17.12
C ILE A 123 3.14 -3.14 17.41
N ARG A 124 4.20 -3.92 17.53
CA ARG A 124 4.11 -5.35 17.84
C ARG A 124 3.55 -5.64 19.22
N THR A 125 3.83 -4.78 20.19
CA THR A 125 3.40 -4.98 21.59
C THR A 125 1.99 -4.45 21.85
N LYS A 126 1.66 -3.28 21.28
CA LYS A 126 0.40 -2.58 21.52
C LYS A 126 -0.65 -2.80 20.41
N GLY A 127 -0.26 -3.41 19.28
CA GLY A 127 -1.08 -3.51 18.07
C GLY A 127 -0.88 -2.29 17.16
N ALA A 128 -1.50 -2.35 15.98
CA ALA A 128 -1.62 -1.20 15.09
C ALA A 128 -2.42 -0.09 15.78
N GLN A 129 -1.99 1.15 15.60
CA GLN A 129 -2.65 2.31 16.21
C GLN A 129 -2.66 3.49 15.24
N SER A 130 -3.49 4.46 15.53
CA SER A 130 -3.55 5.70 14.74
C SER A 130 -2.26 6.51 14.90
N ALA A 131 -1.81 7.10 13.81
CA ALA A 131 -0.62 7.94 13.77
C ALA A 131 -0.80 9.10 12.80
N SER A 132 0.05 10.11 12.93
CA SER A 132 0.16 11.21 11.97
C SER A 132 1.61 11.54 11.65
N ILE A 133 1.87 12.03 10.44
CA ILE A 133 3.17 12.60 10.04
C ILE A 133 2.95 14.07 9.71
N PHE A 134 3.79 14.93 10.26
CA PHE A 134 3.89 16.34 9.93
C PHE A 134 5.27 16.61 9.35
N ALA A 135 5.34 17.21 8.16
CA ALA A 135 6.58 17.52 7.45
C ALA A 135 6.60 18.94 6.93
N GLY A 136 7.68 19.66 7.17
CA GLY A 136 7.86 21.07 6.79
C GLY A 136 8.33 21.95 7.95
N ASN A 137 8.27 23.26 7.76
CA ASN A 137 8.82 24.21 8.73
C ASN A 137 7.90 24.51 9.92
N GLU A 138 6.59 24.27 9.79
CA GLU A 138 5.59 24.54 10.83
C GLU A 138 5.16 23.20 11.47
N ILE A 139 5.96 22.73 12.42
CA ILE A 139 5.67 21.48 13.15
C ILE A 139 5.18 21.84 14.55
N ASP A 140 3.96 21.38 14.88
CA ASP A 140 3.41 21.40 16.22
C ASP A 140 3.10 19.99 16.72
N GLU A 141 3.82 19.54 17.73
CA GLU A 141 3.68 18.21 18.32
C GLU A 141 2.28 17.95 18.88
N LYS A 142 1.66 18.97 19.52
CA LYS A 142 0.32 18.84 20.08
C LYS A 142 -0.72 18.62 19.00
N SER A 143 -0.63 19.39 17.91
CA SER A 143 -1.49 19.22 16.73
C SER A 143 -1.26 17.85 16.05
N ALA A 144 -0.04 17.36 16.01
CA ALA A 144 0.25 16.05 15.45
C ALA A 144 -0.39 14.91 16.28
N ILE A 145 -0.28 14.94 17.60
CA ILE A 145 -0.93 13.96 18.49
C ILE A 145 -2.46 14.05 18.36
N LEU A 146 -3.01 15.26 18.29
CA LEU A 146 -4.46 15.47 18.12
C LEU A 146 -4.93 14.87 16.78
N ASN A 147 -4.20 15.12 15.69
CA ASN A 147 -4.50 14.60 14.37
C ASN A 147 -4.44 13.05 14.33
N ALA A 148 -3.44 12.44 15.00
CA ALA A 148 -3.35 11.01 15.16
C ALA A 148 -4.60 10.43 15.87
N ASN A 149 -5.04 11.06 16.96
CA ASN A 149 -6.21 10.62 17.72
C ASN A 149 -7.53 10.78 16.94
N GLN A 150 -7.65 11.80 16.11
CA GLN A 150 -8.84 12.04 15.29
C GLN A 150 -9.07 11.00 14.20
N PHE A 151 -8.04 10.29 13.77
CA PHE A 151 -8.18 9.28 12.72
C PHE A 151 -9.08 8.10 13.13
N GLY A 152 -9.05 7.70 14.40
CA GLY A 152 -9.95 6.67 14.94
C GLY A 152 -9.70 5.23 14.49
N GLY A 153 -8.72 4.97 13.61
CA GLY A 153 -8.38 3.64 13.07
C GLY A 153 -9.24 3.21 11.88
N LEU A 154 -8.99 2.00 11.38
CA LEU A 154 -9.66 1.44 10.19
C LEU A 154 -10.90 0.60 10.50
N SER A 155 -11.18 0.35 11.78
CA SER A 155 -12.31 -0.49 12.18
C SER A 155 -13.65 0.10 11.69
N GLY A 156 -14.43 -0.70 10.97
CA GLY A 156 -15.72 -0.30 10.41
C GLY A 156 -15.65 0.48 9.10
N MET A 157 -14.46 0.78 8.56
CA MET A 157 -14.32 1.39 7.25
C MET A 157 -14.46 0.34 6.13
N ASP A 158 -15.33 0.59 5.16
CA ASP A 158 -15.44 -0.19 3.93
C ASP A 158 -14.46 0.35 2.88
N LEU A 159 -13.20 -0.04 3.02
CA LEU A 159 -12.14 0.42 2.12
C LEU A 159 -12.16 -0.29 0.77
N ALA A 160 -12.76 -1.47 0.65
CA ALA A 160 -12.90 -2.16 -0.62
C ALA A 160 -13.67 -1.32 -1.64
N LYS A 161 -14.69 -0.57 -1.19
CA LYS A 161 -15.43 0.39 -2.05
C LYS A 161 -14.58 1.57 -2.55
N VAL A 162 -13.51 1.90 -1.82
CA VAL A 162 -12.65 3.04 -2.16
C VAL A 162 -11.61 2.64 -3.20
N VAL A 163 -11.07 1.42 -3.11
CA VAL A 163 -9.95 0.96 -3.93
C VAL A 163 -10.37 0.16 -5.15
N THR A 164 -11.61 -0.32 -5.21
CA THR A 164 -12.12 -1.12 -6.33
C THR A 164 -12.16 -0.35 -7.64
N THR A 165 -12.02 -1.07 -8.76
CA THR A 165 -12.19 -0.46 -10.10
C THR A 165 -13.60 0.14 -10.28
N PRO A 166 -13.73 1.28 -10.99
CA PRO A 166 -15.05 1.90 -11.25
C PRO A 166 -15.91 1.15 -12.28
N LYS A 167 -15.28 0.35 -13.16
CA LYS A 167 -15.93 -0.41 -14.23
C LYS A 167 -15.19 -1.71 -14.51
N ASN A 168 -15.87 -2.68 -15.12
CA ASN A 168 -15.24 -3.91 -15.57
C ASN A 168 -14.25 -3.65 -16.74
N TYR A 169 -13.21 -4.47 -16.81
CA TYR A 169 -12.22 -4.43 -17.88
C TYR A 169 -11.57 -5.81 -18.09
N LEU A 170 -11.07 -6.03 -19.31
CA LEU A 170 -10.24 -7.20 -19.64
C LEU A 170 -8.79 -6.95 -19.27
N TRP A 171 -8.15 -7.93 -18.67
CA TRP A 171 -6.73 -7.88 -18.37
C TRP A 171 -5.94 -8.69 -19.40
N ASP A 172 -4.92 -8.07 -20.00
CA ASP A 172 -4.13 -8.66 -21.10
C ASP A 172 -2.61 -8.66 -20.86
N GLN A 173 -2.15 -8.20 -19.69
CA GLN A 173 -0.73 -8.10 -19.37
C GLN A 173 -0.27 -9.34 -18.60
N GLY A 174 0.92 -9.89 -18.98
CA GLY A 174 1.66 -10.86 -18.19
C GLY A 174 2.62 -10.21 -17.19
N THR A 175 3.43 -11.03 -16.52
CA THR A 175 4.60 -10.59 -15.79
C THR A 175 5.61 -9.96 -16.75
N TRP A 176 6.57 -9.21 -16.19
CA TRP A 176 7.56 -8.51 -17.00
C TRP A 176 8.19 -9.43 -18.08
N ARG A 177 8.03 -9.06 -19.36
CA ARG A 177 8.37 -9.85 -20.56
C ARG A 177 7.62 -11.19 -20.69
N GLY A 178 6.54 -11.40 -19.94
CA GLY A 178 5.68 -12.55 -20.10
C GLY A 178 4.95 -12.51 -21.45
N TYR A 179 4.90 -13.65 -22.13
CA TYR A 179 4.10 -13.79 -23.34
C TYR A 179 2.71 -14.28 -22.94
N LYS A 180 1.67 -13.64 -23.49
CA LYS A 180 0.29 -14.13 -23.35
C LYS A 180 0.23 -15.54 -23.97
N LYS A 181 -0.06 -16.54 -23.14
CA LYS A 181 -0.40 -17.88 -23.62
C LYS A 181 -1.82 -17.88 -24.14
N ASN A 182 -2.13 -18.83 -25.05
CA ASN A 182 -3.52 -19.04 -25.45
C ASN A 182 -4.35 -19.35 -24.21
N SER A 183 -5.41 -18.57 -24.02
CA SER A 183 -6.29 -18.70 -22.85
C SER A 183 -7.09 -19.98 -22.94
N SER A 184 -7.09 -20.78 -21.88
CA SER A 184 -7.85 -22.03 -21.80
C SER A 184 -9.09 -21.91 -20.95
N PHE A 185 -9.12 -20.96 -19.99
CA PHE A 185 -10.20 -20.76 -19.04
C PHE A 185 -10.49 -19.28 -18.83
N LYS A 186 -11.76 -18.96 -18.68
CA LYS A 186 -12.26 -17.61 -18.35
C LYS A 186 -12.41 -17.46 -16.84
N VAL A 187 -11.82 -16.43 -16.27
CA VAL A 187 -11.92 -16.16 -14.84
C VAL A 187 -12.48 -14.75 -14.61
N ALA A 188 -13.57 -14.69 -13.89
CA ALA A 188 -14.10 -13.43 -13.37
C ALA A 188 -13.37 -13.08 -12.07
N VAL A 189 -12.77 -11.90 -12.02
CA VAL A 189 -12.02 -11.41 -10.87
C VAL A 189 -12.80 -10.29 -10.20
N LEU A 190 -13.22 -10.47 -8.95
CA LEU A 190 -13.82 -9.39 -8.15
C LEU A 190 -12.70 -8.58 -7.49
N ASP A 191 -12.68 -7.29 -7.81
CA ASP A 191 -11.66 -6.36 -7.35
C ASP A 191 -12.06 -5.71 -6.02
N PHE A 192 -11.46 -6.19 -4.94
CA PHE A 192 -11.53 -5.58 -3.61
C PHE A 192 -10.28 -4.77 -3.27
N GLY A 193 -9.44 -4.50 -4.26
CA GLY A 193 -8.12 -3.88 -4.13
C GLY A 193 -7.02 -4.81 -4.61
N ILE A 194 -7.18 -5.34 -5.83
CA ILE A 194 -6.29 -6.35 -6.40
C ILE A 194 -4.91 -5.78 -6.73
N LYS A 195 -3.87 -6.55 -6.44
CA LYS A 195 -2.52 -6.29 -6.94
C LYS A 195 -2.40 -6.67 -8.41
N LYS A 196 -1.86 -5.79 -9.25
CA LYS A 196 -1.59 -6.06 -10.66
C LYS A 196 -0.77 -7.33 -10.86
N ASN A 197 0.16 -7.63 -9.96
CA ASN A 197 0.99 -8.81 -10.09
C ASN A 197 0.21 -10.13 -9.96
N ILE A 198 -0.88 -10.16 -9.22
CA ILE A 198 -1.78 -11.33 -9.17
C ILE A 198 -2.42 -11.55 -10.54
N LEU A 199 -2.92 -10.49 -11.19
CA LEU A 199 -3.48 -10.55 -12.52
C LEU A 199 -2.44 -10.99 -13.57
N ARG A 200 -1.21 -10.44 -13.48
CA ARG A 200 -0.08 -10.82 -14.35
C ARG A 200 0.23 -12.30 -14.25
N ILE A 201 0.33 -12.86 -13.04
CA ILE A 201 0.64 -14.27 -12.79
C ILE A 201 -0.49 -15.18 -13.30
N LEU A 202 -1.76 -14.79 -13.09
CA LEU A 202 -2.91 -15.55 -13.61
C LEU A 202 -2.92 -15.54 -15.14
N SER A 203 -2.64 -14.40 -15.78
CA SER A 203 -2.53 -14.27 -17.23
C SER A 203 -1.41 -15.15 -17.80
N ASP A 204 -0.23 -15.18 -17.17
CA ASP A 204 0.90 -16.04 -17.58
C ASP A 204 0.57 -17.54 -17.48
N ARG A 205 -0.35 -17.91 -16.61
CA ARG A 205 -0.86 -19.30 -16.48
C ARG A 205 -1.91 -19.67 -17.54
N GLY A 206 -2.28 -18.72 -18.40
CA GLY A 206 -3.21 -18.96 -19.51
C GLY A 206 -4.67 -18.74 -19.14
N TYR A 207 -4.98 -17.90 -18.13
CA TYR A 207 -6.34 -17.48 -17.85
C TYR A 207 -6.70 -16.21 -18.61
N GLU A 208 -7.92 -16.17 -19.16
CA GLU A 208 -8.57 -14.96 -19.66
C GLU A 208 -9.28 -14.27 -18.48
N LEU A 209 -8.84 -13.06 -18.14
CA LEU A 209 -9.31 -12.38 -16.93
C LEU A 209 -10.22 -11.23 -17.28
N THR A 210 -11.41 -11.22 -16.69
CA THR A 210 -12.30 -10.04 -16.65
C THR A 210 -12.37 -9.57 -15.21
N VAL A 211 -11.93 -8.34 -14.97
CA VAL A 211 -11.93 -7.72 -13.63
C VAL A 211 -13.23 -6.93 -13.47
N PHE A 212 -13.91 -7.16 -12.37
CA PHE A 212 -15.19 -6.55 -12.02
C PHE A 212 -15.10 -5.73 -10.73
N PRO A 213 -15.88 -4.65 -10.60
CA PRO A 213 -16.04 -3.93 -9.33
C PRO A 213 -16.50 -4.82 -8.17
N ALA A 214 -16.11 -4.46 -6.94
CA ALA A 214 -16.44 -5.21 -5.73
C ALA A 214 -17.94 -5.46 -5.51
N LYS A 215 -18.80 -4.58 -6.04
CA LYS A 215 -20.28 -4.63 -5.87
C LYS A 215 -21.02 -5.26 -7.05
N THR A 216 -20.29 -5.85 -8.02
CA THR A 216 -20.90 -6.53 -9.16
C THR A 216 -21.74 -7.72 -8.70
N THR A 217 -22.94 -7.88 -9.25
CA THR A 217 -23.85 -8.96 -8.87
C THR A 217 -23.44 -10.30 -9.48
N PHE A 218 -23.96 -11.38 -8.93
CA PHE A 218 -23.73 -12.72 -9.47
C PHE A 218 -24.23 -12.84 -10.92
N GLU A 219 -25.38 -12.26 -11.23
CA GLU A 219 -25.98 -12.29 -12.56
C GLU A 219 -25.08 -11.61 -13.61
N GLU A 220 -24.54 -10.44 -13.29
CA GLU A 220 -23.60 -9.71 -14.16
C GLU A 220 -22.31 -10.51 -14.41
N ILE A 221 -21.78 -11.18 -13.38
CA ILE A 221 -20.60 -12.03 -13.51
C ILE A 221 -20.89 -13.21 -14.43
N MET A 222 -22.07 -13.83 -14.33
CA MET A 222 -22.44 -15.01 -15.10
C MET A 222 -22.72 -14.71 -16.58
N GLU A 223 -22.90 -13.45 -16.98
CA GLU A 223 -23.03 -13.07 -18.39
C GLU A 223 -21.83 -13.46 -19.23
N ILE A 224 -20.62 -13.40 -18.67
CA ILE A 224 -19.39 -13.82 -19.39
C ILE A 224 -19.16 -15.35 -19.38
N LYS A 225 -20.01 -16.12 -18.68
CA LYS A 225 -19.91 -17.58 -18.50
C LYS A 225 -18.49 -17.98 -18.05
N PRO A 226 -18.04 -17.52 -16.87
CA PRO A 226 -16.69 -17.82 -16.39
C PRO A 226 -16.56 -19.30 -15.98
N ASP A 227 -15.37 -19.87 -16.18
CA ASP A 227 -15.01 -21.20 -15.67
C ASP A 227 -14.67 -21.14 -14.16
N GLY A 228 -14.35 -19.95 -13.65
CA GLY A 228 -14.02 -19.72 -12.25
C GLY A 228 -14.19 -18.26 -11.82
N VAL A 229 -14.32 -18.07 -10.52
CA VAL A 229 -14.39 -16.74 -9.89
C VAL A 229 -13.24 -16.58 -8.92
N PHE A 230 -12.52 -15.46 -9.02
CA PHE A 230 -11.42 -15.10 -8.13
C PHE A 230 -11.82 -13.89 -7.27
N LEU A 231 -11.79 -14.05 -5.96
CA LEU A 231 -11.97 -12.97 -4.99
C LEU A 231 -10.60 -12.41 -4.62
N SER A 232 -10.35 -11.14 -4.90
CA SER A 232 -9.03 -10.56 -4.71
C SER A 232 -8.71 -10.28 -3.24
N ASN A 233 -7.42 -9.96 -2.97
CA ASN A 233 -7.02 -9.26 -1.76
C ASN A 233 -7.70 -7.88 -1.70
N GLY A 234 -7.62 -7.25 -0.52
CA GLY A 234 -8.11 -5.88 -0.34
C GLY A 234 -7.68 -5.31 1.02
N PRO A 235 -7.91 -4.00 1.23
CA PRO A 235 -7.60 -3.35 2.48
C PRO A 235 -8.59 -3.72 3.59
N GLY A 236 -8.09 -3.70 4.82
CA GLY A 236 -8.91 -3.94 6.02
C GLY A 236 -8.13 -3.68 7.29
N ALA A 237 -8.83 -3.52 8.41
CA ALA A 237 -8.18 -3.41 9.70
C ALA A 237 -7.41 -4.71 10.02
N VAL A 238 -6.17 -4.60 10.47
CA VAL A 238 -5.30 -5.75 10.80
C VAL A 238 -5.96 -6.70 11.80
N SER A 239 -6.78 -6.17 12.71
CA SER A 239 -7.55 -6.94 13.68
C SER A 239 -8.57 -7.92 13.07
N TYR A 240 -9.02 -7.70 11.84
CA TYR A 240 -9.98 -8.57 11.16
C TYR A 240 -9.33 -9.68 10.33
N THR A 241 -8.07 -9.57 9.96
CA THR A 241 -7.40 -10.57 9.10
C THR A 241 -7.32 -11.96 9.74
N HIS A 242 -7.33 -12.04 11.05
CA HIS A 242 -7.33 -13.30 11.80
C HIS A 242 -8.71 -13.92 11.96
N LEU A 243 -9.80 -13.17 11.75
CA LEU A 243 -11.18 -13.66 11.90
C LEU A 243 -11.75 -14.27 10.60
N THR A 244 -11.18 -13.95 9.46
CA THR A 244 -11.69 -14.43 8.15
C THR A 244 -11.10 -15.77 7.71
N LEU A 245 -9.96 -16.19 8.25
CA LEU A 245 -9.30 -17.45 7.89
C LEU A 245 -10.05 -18.73 8.35
N PRO A 246 -10.82 -18.77 9.45
CA PRO A 246 -11.58 -19.96 9.83
C PRO A 246 -12.85 -20.18 9.00
N THR A 247 -13.28 -19.23 8.18
CA THR A 247 -14.57 -19.28 7.47
C THR A 247 -14.48 -19.90 6.09
N ILE A 248 -13.40 -20.59 5.75
CA ILE A 248 -13.38 -21.46 4.56
C ILE A 248 -14.20 -22.70 4.92
N LEU A 249 -15.51 -22.59 4.69
CA LEU A 249 -16.38 -23.75 4.65
C LEU A 249 -15.85 -24.71 3.59
N ARG A 250 -15.53 -25.93 4.03
CA ARG A 250 -15.36 -27.07 3.11
C ARG A 250 -16.68 -27.23 2.35
N VAL A 251 -16.66 -26.98 1.07
CA VAL A 251 -17.65 -27.47 0.12
C VAL A 251 -17.28 -28.88 -0.24
#